data_864b809d4162671dd1ba4ee4ecd4e6b5
#
_entry.id   864b809d4162671dd1ba4ee4ecd4e6b5
#
_cell.length_a   1.000
_cell.length_b   1.000
_cell.length_c   1.000
_cell.angle_alpha   90.00
_cell.angle_beta   90.00
_cell.angle_gamma   90.00
#
_symmetry.space_group_name_H-M   'P 1'
#
loop_
_entity.id
_entity.type
_entity.pdbx_description
1 polymer ?
#
loop_
_entity_poly.entity_id
_entity_poly.type
_entity_poly.pdbx_seq_one_letter_code
_entity_poly.pdbx_strand_id
1 'polypeptide(L)'
;NLAMSYCEMAMNSGDMAQYEKGMEVYEAIAAKTHPKYADDAAKAKADMALYTNNMVAKMQAANDLDGIIKMADELLAKNPENALAQNVRLQAYADKKDYAKVIELGQAAADAQTDVADKSQMYYLLGAAYNAREMKPQAIAAFKQVTDGPNAENAKTALAELSK
;
A
#
# COMPACT_ATOMS: atom_id res chain seq x y z
N ASN A 1 15.75 -3.22 21.06
CA ASN A 1 16.12 -2.70 19.75
C ASN A 1 15.57 -1.27 19.61
N LEU A 2 16.45 -0.29 19.32
CA LEU A 2 16.12 1.14 19.30
C LEU A 2 14.97 1.45 18.30
N ALA A 3 15.01 0.86 17.10
CA ALA A 3 13.97 1.02 16.10
C ALA A 3 12.59 0.57 16.63
N MET A 4 12.54 -0.60 17.22
CA MET A 4 11.32 -1.16 17.81
C MET A 4 10.76 -0.24 18.90
N SER A 5 11.62 0.27 19.80
CA SER A 5 11.17 1.18 20.86
C SER A 5 10.55 2.46 20.32
N TYR A 6 11.10 3.06 19.26
CA TYR A 6 10.51 4.21 18.61
C TYR A 6 9.16 3.88 17.96
N CYS A 7 9.06 2.76 17.23
CA CYS A 7 7.81 2.35 16.61
C CYS A 7 6.72 2.03 17.64
N GLU A 8 7.07 1.38 18.76
CA GLU A 8 6.13 1.11 19.86
C GLU A 8 5.65 2.41 20.55
N MET A 9 6.54 3.39 20.74
CA MET A 9 6.14 4.72 21.23
C MET A 9 5.16 5.39 20.28
N ALA A 10 5.43 5.35 18.97
CA ALA A 10 4.53 5.89 17.95
C ALA A 10 3.16 5.19 17.95
N MET A 11 3.16 3.86 18.08
CA MET A 11 1.91 3.09 18.16
C MET A 11 1.08 3.46 19.38
N ASN A 12 1.71 3.76 20.52
CA ASN A 12 1.00 4.13 21.73
C ASN A 12 0.51 5.58 21.72
N SER A 13 1.35 6.52 21.28
CA SER A 13 1.05 7.97 21.33
C SER A 13 0.36 8.50 20.07
N GLY A 14 0.55 7.85 18.90
CA GLY A 14 0.19 8.40 17.59
C GLY A 14 1.21 9.42 17.06
N ASP A 15 2.38 9.53 17.70
CA ASP A 15 3.42 10.49 17.31
C ASP A 15 4.19 9.98 16.07
N MET A 16 3.89 10.57 14.93
CA MET A 16 4.52 10.24 13.65
C MET A 16 6.03 10.51 13.63
N ALA A 17 6.53 11.48 14.39
CA ALA A 17 7.97 11.74 14.46
C ALA A 17 8.72 10.56 15.14
N GLN A 18 8.10 9.85 16.07
CA GLN A 18 8.66 8.62 16.62
C GLN A 18 8.63 7.47 15.61
N TYR A 19 7.54 7.36 14.84
CA TYR A 19 7.45 6.38 13.76
C TYR A 19 8.58 6.58 12.73
N GLU A 20 8.78 7.80 12.25
CA GLU A 20 9.84 8.14 11.29
C GLU A 20 11.24 7.78 11.82
N LYS A 21 11.56 8.12 13.07
CA LYS A 21 12.84 7.74 13.71
C LYS A 21 13.03 6.22 13.75
N GLY A 22 11.97 5.47 14.05
CA GLY A 22 11.99 4.02 14.04
C GLY A 22 12.30 3.47 12.63
N MET A 23 11.61 4.01 11.61
CA MET A 23 11.82 3.64 10.22
C MET A 23 13.23 3.96 9.73
N GLU A 24 13.79 5.11 10.06
CA GLU A 24 15.17 5.48 9.71
C GLU A 24 16.20 4.48 10.25
N VAL A 25 16.04 4.01 11.50
CA VAL A 25 16.93 2.99 12.08
C VAL A 25 16.75 1.64 11.35
N TYR A 26 15.53 1.24 11.04
CA TYR A 26 15.29 0.01 10.28
C TYR A 26 15.83 0.10 8.85
N GLU A 27 15.64 1.23 8.15
CA GLU A 27 16.21 1.48 6.82
C GLU A 27 17.74 1.34 6.81
N ALA A 28 18.41 1.92 7.81
CA ALA A 28 19.87 1.81 7.96
C ALA A 28 20.33 0.34 8.18
N ILE A 29 19.52 -0.49 8.84
CA ILE A 29 19.81 -1.92 9.01
C ILE A 29 19.52 -2.67 7.69
N ALA A 30 18.38 -2.40 7.06
CA ALA A 30 17.94 -3.04 5.83
C ALA A 30 18.86 -2.76 4.63
N ALA A 31 19.57 -1.64 4.64
CA ALA A 31 20.52 -1.24 3.61
C ALA A 31 21.89 -1.95 3.71
N LYS A 32 22.14 -2.74 4.77
CA LYS A 32 23.40 -3.47 4.92
C LYS A 32 23.48 -4.63 3.93
N THR A 33 24.46 -4.61 3.04
CA THR A 33 24.64 -5.59 1.95
C THR A 33 25.64 -6.71 2.28
N HIS A 34 26.46 -6.56 3.32
CA HIS A 34 27.43 -7.60 3.67
C HIS A 34 26.72 -8.88 4.14
N PRO A 35 27.12 -10.09 3.68
CA PRO A 35 26.44 -11.35 3.98
C PRO A 35 26.18 -11.63 5.48
N LYS A 36 27.10 -11.20 6.35
CA LYS A 36 26.93 -11.38 7.81
C LYS A 36 25.73 -10.63 8.41
N TYR A 37 25.15 -9.67 7.69
CA TYR A 37 23.97 -8.89 8.11
C TYR A 37 22.71 -9.27 7.36
N ALA A 38 22.74 -10.32 6.53
CA ALA A 38 21.59 -10.69 5.68
C ALA A 38 20.31 -10.95 6.49
N ASP A 39 20.43 -11.68 7.61
CA ASP A 39 19.27 -11.97 8.48
C ASP A 39 18.78 -10.70 9.18
N ASP A 40 19.67 -9.84 9.65
CA ASP A 40 19.30 -8.57 10.27
C ASP A 40 18.58 -7.65 9.26
N ALA A 41 19.08 -7.58 8.03
CA ALA A 41 18.49 -6.78 6.98
C ALA A 41 17.10 -7.32 6.57
N ALA A 42 16.96 -8.65 6.44
CA ALA A 42 15.68 -9.28 6.15
C ALA A 42 14.66 -9.03 7.28
N LYS A 43 15.09 -9.18 8.54
CA LYS A 43 14.25 -8.88 9.70
C LYS A 43 13.85 -7.42 9.76
N ALA A 44 14.75 -6.48 9.50
CA ALA A 44 14.45 -5.05 9.48
C ALA A 44 13.38 -4.72 8.44
N LYS A 45 13.45 -5.30 7.23
CA LYS A 45 12.41 -5.14 6.19
C LYS A 45 11.06 -5.68 6.64
N ALA A 46 11.03 -6.84 7.28
CA ALA A 46 9.80 -7.42 7.81
C ALA A 46 9.19 -6.56 8.93
N ASP A 47 10.01 -6.07 9.85
CA ASP A 47 9.59 -5.20 10.95
C ASP A 47 9.05 -3.84 10.40
N MET A 48 9.69 -3.27 9.38
CA MET A 48 9.20 -2.06 8.70
C MET A 48 7.79 -2.27 8.14
N ALA A 49 7.57 -3.37 7.42
CA ALA A 49 6.26 -3.69 6.88
C ALA A 49 5.22 -3.88 8.00
N LEU A 50 5.58 -4.60 9.06
CA LEU A 50 4.70 -4.82 10.22
C LEU A 50 4.27 -3.50 10.87
N TYR A 51 5.22 -2.62 11.20
CA TYR A 51 4.90 -1.35 11.86
C TYR A 51 4.17 -0.38 10.94
N THR A 52 4.46 -0.39 9.63
CA THR A 52 3.69 0.38 8.64
C THR A 52 2.23 -0.08 8.61
N ASN A 53 1.99 -1.39 8.51
CA ASN A 53 0.63 -1.95 8.51
C ASN A 53 -0.13 -1.64 9.81
N ASN A 54 0.54 -1.75 10.95
CA ASN A 54 -0.06 -1.43 12.25
C ASN A 54 -0.45 0.06 12.36
N MET A 55 0.42 0.95 11.86
CA MET A 55 0.13 2.40 11.84
C MET A 55 -1.03 2.71 10.89
N VAL A 56 -1.06 2.10 9.70
CA VAL A 56 -2.18 2.21 8.77
C VAL A 56 -3.48 1.74 9.44
N ALA A 57 -3.48 0.57 10.09
CA ALA A 57 -4.66 0.06 10.77
C ALA A 57 -5.17 1.01 11.87
N LYS A 58 -4.26 1.61 12.63
CA LYS A 58 -4.60 2.63 13.63
C LYS A 58 -5.23 3.88 13.02
N MET A 59 -4.64 4.39 11.93
CA MET A 59 -5.18 5.54 11.19
C MET A 59 -6.53 5.23 10.55
N GLN A 60 -6.70 4.01 9.98
CA GLN A 60 -7.99 3.55 9.45
C GLN A 60 -9.07 3.51 10.53
N ALA A 61 -8.76 2.98 11.72
CA ALA A 61 -9.68 2.96 12.85
C ALA A 61 -10.08 4.37 13.32
N ALA A 62 -9.21 5.36 13.14
CA ALA A 62 -9.47 6.76 13.40
C ALA A 62 -10.11 7.50 12.19
N ASN A 63 -10.35 6.81 11.07
CA ASN A 63 -10.77 7.39 9.78
C ASN A 63 -9.85 8.51 9.27
N ASP A 64 -8.55 8.42 9.59
CA ASP A 64 -7.52 9.37 9.18
C ASP A 64 -6.89 8.95 7.83
N LEU A 65 -7.69 9.01 6.77
CA LEU A 65 -7.23 8.65 5.42
C LEU A 65 -6.19 9.65 4.88
N ASP A 66 -6.26 10.91 5.27
CA ASP A 66 -5.27 11.92 4.90
C ASP A 66 -3.91 11.67 5.57
N GLY A 67 -3.91 11.22 6.82
CA GLY A 67 -2.70 10.79 7.52
C GLY A 67 -2.05 9.59 6.83
N ILE A 68 -2.83 8.60 6.38
CA ILE A 68 -2.32 7.45 5.60
C ILE A 68 -1.66 7.91 4.31
N ILE A 69 -2.32 8.80 3.55
CA ILE A 69 -1.79 9.32 2.29
C ILE A 69 -0.46 10.05 2.53
N LYS A 70 -0.43 10.94 3.53
CA LYS A 70 0.77 11.70 3.90
C LYS A 70 1.93 10.77 4.27
N MET A 71 1.69 9.78 5.14
CA MET A 71 2.69 8.79 5.52
C MET A 71 3.22 8.00 4.31
N ALA A 72 2.33 7.57 3.42
CA ALA A 72 2.73 6.85 2.21
C ALA A 72 3.55 7.74 1.26
N ASP A 73 3.18 9.02 1.09
CA ASP A 73 3.93 9.97 0.26
C ASP A 73 5.33 10.22 0.82
N GLU A 74 5.51 10.30 2.15
CA GLU A 74 6.81 10.44 2.81
C GLU A 74 7.70 9.19 2.59
N LEU A 75 7.13 7.99 2.67
CA LEU A 75 7.83 6.74 2.33
C LEU A 75 8.23 6.69 0.86
N LEU A 76 7.36 7.13 -0.04
CA LEU A 76 7.61 7.15 -1.48
C LEU A 76 8.59 8.24 -1.90
N ALA A 77 8.68 9.34 -1.17
CA ALA A 77 9.72 10.35 -1.38
C ALA A 77 11.12 9.80 -1.13
N LYS A 78 11.26 8.87 -0.17
CA LYS A 78 12.53 8.17 0.12
C LYS A 78 12.79 7.01 -0.84
N ASN A 79 11.77 6.22 -1.15
CA ASN A 79 11.82 5.07 -2.05
C ASN A 79 10.59 5.02 -2.95
N PRO A 80 10.64 5.55 -4.18
CA PRO A 80 9.50 5.57 -5.11
C PRO A 80 8.95 4.19 -5.47
N GLU A 81 9.78 3.14 -5.35
CA GLU A 81 9.41 1.74 -5.65
C GLU A 81 8.89 0.97 -4.43
N ASN A 82 8.62 1.65 -3.30
CA ASN A 82 8.08 1.02 -2.12
C ASN A 82 6.66 0.49 -2.38
N ALA A 83 6.55 -0.81 -2.67
CA ALA A 83 5.30 -1.48 -3.03
C ALA A 83 4.22 -1.34 -1.94
N LEU A 84 4.60 -1.45 -0.65
CA LEU A 84 3.67 -1.28 0.47
C LEU A 84 3.11 0.15 0.53
N ALA A 85 3.96 1.16 0.37
CA ALA A 85 3.53 2.55 0.38
C ALA A 85 2.62 2.87 -0.83
N GLN A 86 2.92 2.33 -2.02
CA GLN A 86 2.05 2.42 -3.20
C GLN A 86 0.66 1.80 -2.92
N ASN A 87 0.64 0.61 -2.32
CA ASN A 87 -0.58 -0.11 -1.97
C ASN A 87 -1.44 0.70 -0.99
N VAL A 88 -0.91 1.07 0.17
CA VAL A 88 -1.68 1.77 1.21
C VAL A 88 -2.17 3.14 0.74
N ARG A 89 -1.38 3.85 -0.07
CA ARG A 89 -1.77 5.13 -0.68
C ARG A 89 -2.95 4.97 -1.63
N LEU A 90 -2.89 3.99 -2.53
CA LEU A 90 -3.96 3.75 -3.50
C LEU A 90 -5.25 3.34 -2.80
N GLN A 91 -5.16 2.46 -1.78
CA GLN A 91 -6.30 2.06 -0.97
C GLN A 91 -6.93 3.27 -0.26
N ALA A 92 -6.14 4.15 0.34
CA ALA A 92 -6.66 5.34 1.02
C ALA A 92 -7.37 6.30 0.06
N TYR A 93 -6.86 6.49 -1.16
CA TYR A 93 -7.58 7.27 -2.19
C TYR A 93 -8.89 6.58 -2.63
N ALA A 94 -8.91 5.25 -2.74
CA ALA A 94 -10.12 4.51 -3.06
C ALA A 94 -11.17 4.63 -1.94
N ASP A 95 -10.77 4.53 -0.68
CA ASP A 95 -11.65 4.70 0.49
C ASP A 95 -12.22 6.13 0.57
N LYS A 96 -11.43 7.14 0.18
CA LYS A 96 -11.89 8.53 0.00
C LYS A 96 -12.79 8.72 -1.21
N LYS A 97 -12.93 7.72 -2.08
CA LYS A 97 -13.60 7.80 -3.38
C LYS A 97 -12.98 8.86 -4.32
N ASP A 98 -11.70 9.15 -4.14
CA ASP A 98 -10.94 9.99 -5.07
C ASP A 98 -10.51 9.15 -6.28
N TYR A 99 -11.50 8.82 -7.11
CA TYR A 99 -11.30 7.99 -8.28
C TYR A 99 -10.33 8.59 -9.30
N ALA A 100 -10.18 9.92 -9.32
CA ALA A 100 -9.21 10.58 -10.18
C ALA A 100 -7.78 10.20 -9.78
N LYS A 101 -7.47 10.23 -8.48
CA LYS A 101 -6.17 9.80 -7.96
C LYS A 101 -5.95 8.30 -8.09
N VAL A 102 -6.98 7.48 -7.90
CA VAL A 102 -6.87 6.03 -8.13
C VAL A 102 -6.53 5.72 -9.58
N ILE A 103 -7.16 6.42 -10.55
CA ILE A 103 -6.87 6.25 -11.99
C ILE A 103 -5.44 6.74 -12.32
N GLU A 104 -5.02 7.87 -11.78
CA GLU A 104 -3.69 8.44 -12.00
C GLU A 104 -2.57 7.50 -11.50
N LEU A 105 -2.75 6.90 -10.33
CA LEU A 105 -1.70 6.16 -9.61
C LEU A 105 -1.79 4.64 -9.76
N GLY A 106 -2.95 4.11 -10.15
CA GLY A 106 -3.27 2.69 -10.03
C GLY A 106 -2.38 1.78 -10.87
N GLN A 107 -1.99 2.17 -12.08
CA GLN A 107 -1.10 1.37 -12.91
C GLN A 107 0.29 1.25 -12.26
N ALA A 108 0.87 2.36 -11.82
CA ALA A 108 2.17 2.37 -11.16
C ALA A 108 2.14 1.57 -9.85
N ALA A 109 1.06 1.68 -9.09
CA ALA A 109 0.86 0.90 -7.87
C ALA A 109 0.79 -0.61 -8.15
N ALA A 110 0.12 -1.03 -9.23
CA ALA A 110 0.07 -2.43 -9.65
C ALA A 110 1.43 -2.94 -10.13
N ASP A 111 2.18 -2.12 -10.87
CA ASP A 111 3.50 -2.51 -11.41
C ASP A 111 4.55 -2.64 -10.30
N ALA A 112 4.41 -1.92 -9.21
CA ALA A 112 5.30 -2.04 -8.04
C ALA A 112 5.10 -3.35 -7.24
N GLN A 113 3.94 -4.03 -7.38
CA GLN A 113 3.68 -5.27 -6.65
C GLN A 113 4.36 -6.47 -7.30
N THR A 114 5.04 -7.28 -6.50
CA THR A 114 5.62 -8.56 -6.91
C THR A 114 4.72 -9.74 -6.55
N ASP A 115 3.91 -9.60 -5.50
CA ASP A 115 2.88 -10.58 -5.12
C ASP A 115 1.66 -10.48 -6.03
N VAL A 116 1.12 -11.63 -6.47
CA VAL A 116 0.00 -11.68 -7.42
C VAL A 116 -1.30 -11.19 -6.81
N ALA A 117 -1.55 -11.48 -5.53
CA ALA A 117 -2.76 -11.05 -4.84
C ALA A 117 -2.74 -9.54 -4.60
N ASP A 118 -1.60 -8.98 -4.19
CA ASP A 118 -1.42 -7.53 -4.02
C ASP A 118 -1.57 -6.80 -5.36
N LYS A 119 -0.98 -7.33 -6.43
CA LYS A 119 -1.14 -6.78 -7.78
C LYS A 119 -2.60 -6.81 -8.24
N SER A 120 -3.29 -7.92 -8.00
CA SER A 120 -4.72 -8.06 -8.30
C SER A 120 -5.56 -7.07 -7.51
N GLN A 121 -5.22 -6.81 -6.24
CA GLN A 121 -5.88 -5.78 -5.43
C GLN A 121 -5.77 -4.40 -6.08
N MET A 122 -4.59 -4.01 -6.56
CA MET A 122 -4.40 -2.70 -7.22
C MET A 122 -5.24 -2.60 -8.50
N TYR A 123 -5.26 -3.65 -9.32
CA TYR A 123 -6.10 -3.68 -10.51
C TYR A 123 -7.60 -3.68 -10.20
N TYR A 124 -8.01 -4.29 -9.09
CA TYR A 124 -9.40 -4.22 -8.65
C TYR A 124 -9.82 -2.79 -8.30
N LEU A 125 -9.00 -2.07 -7.51
CA LEU A 125 -9.24 -0.67 -7.18
C LEU A 125 -9.30 0.22 -8.43
N LEU A 126 -8.37 0.00 -9.36
CA LEU A 126 -8.32 0.72 -10.63
C LEU A 126 -9.57 0.45 -11.48
N GLY A 127 -9.99 -0.81 -11.59
CA GLY A 127 -11.21 -1.21 -12.29
C GLY A 127 -12.47 -0.60 -11.68
N ALA A 128 -12.56 -0.59 -10.35
CA ALA A 128 -13.67 0.03 -9.62
C ALA A 128 -13.72 1.56 -9.86
N ALA A 129 -12.55 2.22 -9.87
CA ALA A 129 -12.45 3.66 -10.13
C ALA A 129 -12.87 4.00 -11.58
N TYR A 130 -12.42 3.22 -12.57
CA TYR A 130 -12.86 3.38 -13.96
C TYR A 130 -14.37 3.15 -14.10
N ASN A 131 -14.91 2.12 -13.44
CA ASN A 131 -16.35 1.85 -13.47
C ASN A 131 -17.17 2.98 -12.84
N ALA A 132 -16.73 3.52 -11.71
CA ALA A 132 -17.37 4.66 -11.05
C ALA A 132 -17.33 5.95 -11.89
N ARG A 133 -16.40 6.05 -12.85
CA ARG A 133 -16.28 7.15 -13.81
C ARG A 133 -16.90 6.81 -15.19
N GLU A 134 -17.66 5.72 -15.28
CA GLU A 134 -18.31 5.26 -16.52
C GLU A 134 -17.35 4.97 -17.67
N MET A 135 -16.09 4.71 -17.36
CA MET A 135 -15.03 4.36 -18.32
C MET A 135 -15.02 2.83 -18.55
N LYS A 136 -16.12 2.32 -19.12
CA LYS A 136 -16.41 0.87 -19.25
C LYS A 136 -15.27 0.05 -19.90
N PRO A 137 -14.65 0.46 -21.03
CA PRO A 137 -13.57 -0.31 -21.63
C PRO A 137 -12.35 -0.47 -20.72
N GLN A 138 -11.97 0.61 -20.00
CA GLN A 138 -10.85 0.61 -19.09
C GLN A 138 -11.15 -0.21 -17.83
N ALA A 139 -12.39 -0.12 -17.31
CA ALA A 139 -12.84 -0.95 -16.19
C ALA A 139 -12.73 -2.44 -16.53
N ILE A 140 -13.19 -2.86 -17.70
CA ILE A 140 -13.09 -4.24 -18.18
C ILE A 140 -11.62 -4.67 -18.28
N ALA A 141 -10.75 -3.82 -18.84
CA ALA A 141 -9.34 -4.13 -18.98
C ALA A 141 -8.66 -4.33 -17.62
N ALA A 142 -8.95 -3.46 -16.64
CA ALA A 142 -8.40 -3.56 -15.30
C ALA A 142 -8.94 -4.80 -14.55
N PHE A 143 -10.24 -5.05 -14.54
CA PHE A 143 -10.81 -6.22 -13.87
C PHE A 143 -10.31 -7.55 -14.44
N LYS A 144 -9.96 -7.63 -15.72
CA LYS A 144 -9.35 -8.82 -16.33
C LYS A 144 -7.95 -9.14 -15.76
N GLN A 145 -7.27 -8.18 -15.18
CA GLN A 145 -5.96 -8.39 -14.53
C GLN A 145 -6.10 -8.92 -13.10
N VAL A 146 -7.31 -8.97 -12.55
CA VAL A 146 -7.58 -9.49 -11.20
C VAL A 146 -7.68 -11.00 -11.29
N THR A 147 -6.59 -11.71 -10.98
CA THR A 147 -6.48 -13.17 -11.14
C THR A 147 -6.44 -13.92 -9.82
N ASP A 148 -6.18 -13.23 -8.71
CA ASP A 148 -6.02 -13.81 -7.38
C ASP A 148 -6.51 -12.86 -6.27
N GLY A 149 -6.49 -13.36 -5.03
CA GLY A 149 -6.86 -12.58 -3.85
C GLY A 149 -8.37 -12.46 -3.61
N PRO A 150 -8.75 -11.74 -2.53
CA PRO A 150 -10.13 -11.70 -2.03
C PRO A 150 -11.12 -11.05 -3.00
N ASN A 151 -10.64 -10.25 -3.97
CA ASN A 151 -11.49 -9.55 -4.92
C ASN A 151 -11.63 -10.25 -6.29
N ALA A 152 -11.06 -11.45 -6.47
CA ALA A 152 -11.15 -12.18 -7.74
C ALA A 152 -12.60 -12.48 -8.16
N GLU A 153 -13.45 -12.92 -7.24
CA GLU A 153 -14.88 -13.20 -7.53
C GLU A 153 -15.66 -11.90 -7.77
N ASN A 154 -15.37 -10.83 -7.04
CA ASN A 154 -15.99 -9.53 -7.27
C ASN A 154 -15.66 -8.98 -8.66
N ALA A 155 -14.42 -9.14 -9.10
CA ALA A 155 -13.99 -8.73 -10.44
C ALA A 155 -14.69 -9.54 -11.54
N LYS A 156 -14.87 -10.85 -11.37
CA LYS A 156 -15.64 -11.69 -12.31
C LYS A 156 -17.10 -11.22 -12.41
N THR A 157 -17.72 -10.90 -11.27
CA THR A 157 -19.09 -10.38 -11.23
C THR A 157 -19.19 -9.05 -11.97
N ALA A 158 -18.27 -8.11 -11.70
CA ALA A 158 -18.21 -6.82 -12.37
C ALA A 158 -18.03 -6.98 -13.90
N LEU A 159 -17.15 -7.89 -14.35
CA LEU A 159 -16.95 -8.21 -15.75
C LEU A 159 -18.22 -8.73 -16.41
N ALA A 160 -18.96 -9.62 -15.75
CA ALA A 160 -20.22 -10.16 -16.27
C ALA A 160 -21.30 -9.07 -16.43
N GLU A 161 -21.36 -8.12 -15.50
CA GLU A 161 -22.27 -6.98 -15.56
C GLU A 161 -21.88 -5.99 -16.66
N LEU A 162 -20.60 -5.68 -16.79
CA LEU A 162 -20.08 -4.75 -17.79
C LEU A 162 -20.13 -5.33 -19.22
N SER A 163 -20.29 -6.64 -19.39
CA SER A 163 -20.33 -7.29 -20.70
C SER A 163 -21.75 -7.38 -21.28
N LYS A 164 -22.76 -6.94 -20.51
CA LYS A 164 -24.15 -6.82 -20.98
C LYS A 164 -24.37 -5.51 -21.74
#